data_80f0b87919c68020ed29587951329594
#
_entry.id   80f0b87919c68020ed29587951329594
#
_cell.length_a   1.000
_cell.length_b   1.000
_cell.length_c   1.000
_cell.angle_alpha   90.00
_cell.angle_beta   90.00
_cell.angle_gamma   90.00
#
_symmetry.space_group_name_H-M   'P 1'
#
loop_
_entity.id
_entity.type
_entity.pdbx_description
1 polymer ?
#
loop_
_entity_poly.entity_id
_entity_poly.type
_entity_poly.pdbx_seq_one_letter_code
_entity_poly.pdbx_strand_id
1 'polypeptide(L)'
;MTRTALTPIEEQVYHFLLDFLAERTFQPSVREIAERFKIASTKSVADLLASLERKGYIEREAGRSRGVTLLGFAGGAGTVPVPVMRADGEQRAMIDDGFLTIDRTLVSASDAFITRAFPEGCAEAGVLEGDLLIVNPSERARDGDALVVRVGGAILVRGMQRLGSNIRLMPSGDREAIELGPHDDYAVLGVLGGVIRSNTRSEFSSEFSSEFSSE
;
A
#
# COMPACT_ATOMS: atom_id res chain seq x y z
N MET A 1 1.99 1.35 -18.96
CA MET A 1 3.49 1.39 -18.79
C MET A 1 3.81 0.79 -17.43
N THR A 2 4.51 -0.32 -17.40
CA THR A 2 4.89 -1.02 -16.17
C THR A 2 5.87 -0.16 -15.37
N ARG A 3 5.50 0.26 -14.17
CA ARG A 3 6.39 1.02 -13.28
C ARG A 3 7.46 0.10 -12.69
N THR A 4 8.71 0.55 -12.69
CA THR A 4 9.82 -0.20 -12.10
C THR A 4 9.79 -0.05 -10.58
N ALA A 5 10.08 -1.13 -9.84
CA ALA A 5 10.12 -1.12 -8.37
C ALA A 5 11.04 -0.02 -7.81
N LEU A 6 10.60 0.61 -6.73
CA LEU A 6 11.37 1.63 -6.02
C LEU A 6 12.39 0.97 -5.07
N THR A 7 13.52 1.62 -4.89
CA THR A 7 14.42 1.31 -3.77
C THR A 7 13.82 1.87 -2.47
N PRO A 8 14.24 1.38 -1.29
CA PRO A 8 13.69 1.84 -0.01
C PRO A 8 13.77 3.36 0.20
N ILE A 9 14.84 4.00 -0.25
CA ILE A 9 14.98 5.45 -0.12
C ILE A 9 14.09 6.21 -1.13
N GLU A 10 13.96 5.71 -2.35
CA GLU A 10 13.05 6.28 -3.35
C GLU A 10 11.61 6.19 -2.89
N GLU A 11 11.23 5.07 -2.29
CA GLU A 11 9.89 4.86 -1.73
C GLU A 11 9.60 5.86 -0.61
N GLN A 12 10.54 6.05 0.32
CA GLN A 12 10.42 7.02 1.40
C GLN A 12 10.30 8.46 0.86
N VAL A 13 11.12 8.83 -0.12
CA VAL A 13 11.05 10.16 -0.75
C VAL A 13 9.72 10.34 -1.47
N TYR A 14 9.25 9.33 -2.18
CA TYR A 14 7.99 9.39 -2.90
C TYR A 14 6.80 9.53 -1.94
N HIS A 15 6.74 8.77 -0.86
CA HIS A 15 5.72 8.93 0.20
C HIS A 15 5.76 10.32 0.81
N PHE A 16 6.94 10.86 1.08
CA PHE A 16 7.05 12.23 1.57
C PHE A 16 6.50 13.26 0.58
N LEU A 17 6.72 13.10 -0.72
CA LEU A 17 6.15 13.99 -1.75
C LEU A 17 4.62 13.95 -1.72
N LEU A 18 4.04 12.76 -1.54
CA LEU A 18 2.60 12.55 -1.44
C LEU A 18 2.01 13.23 -0.20
N ASP A 19 2.59 12.96 0.97
CA ASP A 19 2.14 13.52 2.25
C ASP A 19 2.25 15.04 2.24
N PHE A 20 3.36 15.58 1.75
CA PHE A 20 3.60 17.00 1.69
C PHE A 20 2.58 17.72 0.77
N LEU A 21 2.27 17.13 -0.39
CA LEU A 21 1.25 17.65 -1.29
C LEU A 21 -0.14 17.63 -0.64
N ALA A 22 -0.47 16.54 0.05
CA ALA A 22 -1.74 16.38 0.72
C ALA A 22 -1.93 17.41 1.85
N GLU A 23 -0.85 17.76 2.57
CA GLU A 23 -0.90 18.73 3.67
C GLU A 23 -0.82 20.19 3.22
N ARG A 24 -0.02 20.46 2.18
CA ARG A 24 0.39 21.83 1.83
C ARG A 24 -0.19 22.32 0.51
N THR A 25 -0.84 21.46 -0.28
CA THR A 25 -1.36 21.77 -1.63
C THR A 25 -0.31 22.18 -2.67
N PHE A 26 0.98 22.09 -2.34
CA PHE A 26 2.11 22.31 -3.24
C PHE A 26 3.25 21.35 -2.91
N GLN A 27 4.17 21.16 -3.86
CA GLN A 27 5.29 20.22 -3.70
C GLN A 27 6.44 20.82 -2.86
N PRO A 28 7.20 19.96 -2.13
CA PRO A 28 8.39 20.40 -1.42
C PRO A 28 9.49 20.83 -2.40
N SER A 29 10.33 21.76 -1.95
CA SER A 29 11.57 22.08 -2.65
C SER A 29 12.63 21.02 -2.44
N VAL A 30 13.63 20.96 -3.32
CA VAL A 30 14.79 20.06 -3.18
C VAL A 30 15.50 20.23 -1.83
N ARG A 31 15.49 21.45 -1.26
CA ARG A 31 16.08 21.74 0.06
C ARG A 31 15.26 21.11 1.19
N GLU A 32 13.94 21.23 1.17
CA GLU A 32 13.06 20.62 2.16
C GLU A 32 13.14 19.08 2.13
N ILE A 33 13.32 18.49 0.95
CA ILE A 33 13.58 17.05 0.82
C ILE A 33 14.94 16.69 1.43
N ALA A 34 16.01 17.45 1.10
CA ALA A 34 17.35 17.22 1.65
C ALA A 34 17.34 17.27 3.18
N GLU A 35 16.67 18.27 3.76
CA GLU A 35 16.54 18.49 5.20
C GLU A 35 15.79 17.34 5.88
N ARG A 36 14.62 16.94 5.30
CA ARG A 36 13.77 15.87 5.82
C ARG A 36 14.48 14.52 5.91
N PHE A 37 15.30 14.20 4.89
CA PHE A 37 16.04 12.92 4.80
C PHE A 37 17.49 13.02 5.23
N LYS A 38 17.92 14.17 5.75
CA LYS A 38 19.32 14.42 6.17
C LYS A 38 20.34 14.13 5.05
N ILE A 39 19.96 14.43 3.80
CA ILE A 39 20.82 14.27 2.63
C ILE A 39 21.72 15.51 2.51
N ALA A 40 23.03 15.33 2.61
CA ALA A 40 23.99 16.44 2.63
C ALA A 40 24.08 17.22 1.31
N SER A 41 23.63 16.65 0.19
CA SER A 41 23.77 17.23 -1.15
C SER A 41 22.42 17.35 -1.86
N THR A 42 22.11 18.57 -2.32
CA THR A 42 20.96 18.80 -3.20
C THR A 42 21.07 18.05 -4.53
N LYS A 43 22.31 17.73 -4.97
CA LYS A 43 22.55 16.90 -6.15
C LYS A 43 22.01 15.48 -5.93
N SER A 44 22.28 14.88 -4.77
CA SER A 44 21.78 13.54 -4.45
C SER A 44 20.25 13.47 -4.43
N VAL A 45 19.59 14.53 -3.94
CA VAL A 45 18.13 14.64 -4.03
C VAL A 45 17.66 14.75 -5.49
N ALA A 46 18.38 15.55 -6.29
CA ALA A 46 18.06 15.69 -7.71
C ALA A 46 18.23 14.35 -8.46
N ASP A 47 19.22 13.54 -8.11
CA ASP A 47 19.45 12.21 -8.69
C ASP A 47 18.33 11.23 -8.27
N LEU A 48 17.84 11.27 -7.01
CA LEU A 48 16.69 10.50 -6.54
C LEU A 48 15.42 10.88 -7.30
N LEU A 49 15.15 12.18 -7.43
CA LEU A 49 13.99 12.66 -8.19
C LEU A 49 14.09 12.27 -9.67
N ALA A 50 15.28 12.33 -10.28
CA ALA A 50 15.48 11.88 -11.65
C ALA A 50 15.26 10.36 -11.81
N SER A 51 15.57 9.58 -10.77
CA SER A 51 15.28 8.16 -10.77
C SER A 51 13.78 7.89 -10.67
N LEU A 52 13.05 8.58 -9.78
CA LEU A 52 11.58 8.51 -9.69
C LEU A 52 10.89 8.88 -11.02
N GLU A 53 11.41 9.90 -11.70
CA GLU A 53 10.90 10.34 -13.00
C GLU A 53 11.11 9.27 -14.08
N ARG A 54 12.31 8.68 -14.18
CA ARG A 54 12.60 7.57 -15.12
C ARG A 54 11.73 6.34 -14.86
N LYS A 55 11.36 6.11 -13.61
CA LYS A 55 10.50 5.00 -13.19
C LYS A 55 9.01 5.30 -13.35
N GLY A 56 8.63 6.51 -13.81
CA GLY A 56 7.25 6.90 -14.10
C GLY A 56 6.39 7.26 -12.89
N TYR A 57 6.99 7.64 -11.76
CA TYR A 57 6.27 8.04 -10.55
C TYR A 57 6.01 9.54 -10.47
N ILE A 58 6.90 10.33 -11.04
CA ILE A 58 6.78 11.78 -11.06
C ILE A 58 7.14 12.33 -12.45
N GLU A 59 6.73 13.56 -12.70
CA GLU A 59 7.20 14.40 -13.80
C GLU A 59 7.84 15.64 -13.21
N ARG A 60 8.90 16.15 -13.85
CA ARG A 60 9.64 17.31 -13.37
C ARG A 60 9.61 18.43 -14.38
N GLU A 61 9.24 19.62 -13.92
CA GLU A 61 9.33 20.82 -14.72
C GLU A 61 10.70 21.48 -14.53
N ALA A 62 11.48 21.53 -15.61
CA ALA A 62 12.82 22.10 -15.58
C ALA A 62 12.80 23.59 -15.18
N GLY A 63 13.71 23.96 -14.28
CA GLY A 63 13.86 25.36 -13.83
C GLY A 63 12.93 25.82 -12.71
N ARG A 64 12.03 24.97 -12.22
CA ARG A 64 11.16 25.29 -11.08
C ARG A 64 11.61 24.57 -9.81
N SER A 65 11.77 25.32 -8.71
CA SER A 65 12.20 24.78 -7.41
C SER A 65 11.18 23.82 -6.76
N ARG A 66 9.92 23.87 -7.19
CA ARG A 66 8.78 23.04 -6.74
C ARG A 66 8.07 22.39 -7.94
N GLY A 67 8.79 22.15 -9.02
CA GLY A 67 8.27 21.64 -10.29
C GLY A 67 8.17 20.10 -10.34
N VAL A 68 7.75 19.46 -9.27
CA VAL A 68 7.48 18.02 -9.25
C VAL A 68 5.98 17.80 -9.37
N THR A 69 5.55 17.00 -10.34
CA THR A 69 4.16 16.56 -10.49
C THR A 69 4.10 15.07 -10.25
N LEU A 70 3.22 14.64 -9.37
CA LEU A 70 3.00 13.22 -9.10
C LEU A 70 2.14 12.61 -10.20
N LEU A 71 2.63 11.59 -10.88
CA LEU A 71 1.90 10.93 -11.95
C LEU A 71 0.88 9.95 -11.37
N GLY A 72 -0.36 10.04 -11.86
CA GLY A 72 -1.47 9.22 -11.38
C GLY A 72 -2.14 9.72 -10.10
N PHE A 73 -1.77 10.93 -9.63
CA PHE A 73 -2.40 11.57 -8.49
C PHE A 73 -3.44 12.61 -8.94
N ALA A 74 -4.70 12.34 -8.65
CA ALA A 74 -5.83 13.25 -8.88
C ALA A 74 -6.50 13.58 -7.54
N GLY A 75 -5.77 14.21 -6.61
CA GLY A 75 -6.28 14.52 -5.28
C GLY A 75 -6.58 16.00 -5.08
N GLY A 76 -7.58 16.31 -4.26
CA GLY A 76 -7.91 17.63 -3.72
C GLY A 76 -7.57 17.75 -2.23
N ALA A 77 -7.83 18.90 -1.63
CA ALA A 77 -7.68 19.10 -0.19
C ALA A 77 -8.50 18.06 0.60
N GLY A 78 -7.85 17.37 1.54
CA GLY A 78 -8.49 16.33 2.37
C GLY A 78 -8.41 14.90 1.81
N THR A 79 -7.78 14.70 0.66
CA THR A 79 -7.54 13.37 0.12
C THR A 79 -6.06 12.99 0.20
N VAL A 80 -5.78 11.68 0.24
CA VAL A 80 -4.42 11.13 0.22
C VAL A 80 -4.33 10.04 -0.85
N PRO A 81 -3.22 10.00 -1.60
CA PRO A 81 -2.96 8.89 -2.49
C PRO A 81 -2.43 7.70 -1.69
N VAL A 82 -3.12 6.59 -1.80
CA VAL A 82 -2.72 5.33 -1.18
C VAL A 82 -2.26 4.39 -2.28
N PRO A 83 -1.02 3.85 -2.19
CA PRO A 83 -0.50 2.97 -3.22
C PRO A 83 -1.30 1.68 -3.30
N VAL A 84 -1.55 1.22 -4.52
CA VAL A 84 -2.15 -0.10 -4.78
C VAL A 84 -1.01 -1.09 -5.00
N MET A 85 -0.95 -2.11 -4.16
CA MET A 85 0.16 -3.08 -4.13
C MET A 85 -0.36 -4.50 -4.30
N ARG A 86 0.45 -5.35 -4.94
CA ARG A 86 0.27 -6.80 -4.84
C ARG A 86 0.85 -7.26 -3.52
N ALA A 87 0.08 -8.04 -2.80
CA ALA A 87 0.52 -8.62 -1.53
C ALA A 87 0.98 -10.08 -1.75
N ASP A 88 1.78 -10.31 -2.79
CA ASP A 88 2.30 -11.62 -3.17
C ASP A 88 3.66 -11.91 -2.51
N GLY A 89 3.66 -12.15 -1.22
CA GLY A 89 4.86 -12.61 -0.52
C GLY A 89 5.79 -11.47 -0.06
N GLU A 90 7.11 -11.61 -0.26
CA GLU A 90 8.13 -10.73 0.34
C GLU A 90 8.29 -9.36 -0.32
N GLN A 91 7.73 -9.17 -1.51
CA GLN A 91 7.84 -7.91 -2.25
C GLN A 91 6.49 -7.24 -2.41
N ARG A 92 6.34 -6.08 -1.80
CA ARG A 92 5.24 -5.16 -2.08
C ARG A 92 5.49 -4.52 -3.46
N ALA A 93 5.06 -5.20 -4.51
CA ALA A 93 5.13 -4.64 -5.85
C ALA A 93 3.92 -3.74 -6.12
N MET A 94 4.15 -2.55 -6.66
CA MET A 94 3.05 -1.68 -7.09
C MET A 94 2.38 -2.26 -8.34
N ILE A 95 1.05 -2.24 -8.36
CA ILE A 95 0.26 -2.57 -9.56
C ILE A 95 0.24 -1.36 -10.50
N ASP A 96 0.13 -1.56 -11.79
CA ASP A 96 0.36 -0.60 -12.89
C ASP A 96 -0.35 0.77 -12.80
N ASP A 97 -1.42 0.93 -12.02
CA ASP A 97 -2.10 2.22 -11.84
C ASP A 97 -1.79 2.94 -10.52
N GLY A 98 -0.86 2.44 -9.80
CA GLY A 98 -0.07 3.08 -8.77
C GLY A 98 -0.80 3.57 -7.53
N PHE A 99 -1.88 4.33 -7.60
CA PHE A 99 -2.50 4.97 -6.44
C PHE A 99 -4.01 5.08 -6.57
N LEU A 100 -4.68 4.89 -5.44
CA LEU A 100 -6.07 5.27 -5.27
C LEU A 100 -6.12 6.51 -4.37
N THR A 101 -6.75 7.57 -4.84
CA THR A 101 -6.96 8.77 -4.02
C THR A 101 -8.20 8.56 -3.16
N ILE A 102 -8.01 8.55 -1.85
CA ILE A 102 -9.10 8.35 -0.87
C ILE A 102 -9.11 9.47 0.17
N ASP A 103 -10.23 9.63 0.86
CA ASP A 103 -10.36 10.59 1.93
C ASP A 103 -9.37 10.26 3.05
N ARG A 104 -8.66 11.26 3.55
CA ARG A 104 -7.66 11.13 4.64
C ARG A 104 -8.25 10.51 5.90
N THR A 105 -9.54 10.72 6.16
CA THR A 105 -10.20 10.17 7.34
C THR A 105 -10.36 8.64 7.31
N LEU A 106 -10.21 8.03 6.12
CA LEU A 106 -10.27 6.58 5.93
C LEU A 106 -8.90 5.89 6.08
N VAL A 107 -7.82 6.69 6.28
CA VAL A 107 -6.45 6.17 6.36
C VAL A 107 -5.83 6.56 7.69
N SER A 108 -5.55 5.59 8.54
CA SER A 108 -5.00 5.82 9.88
C SER A 108 -3.47 5.91 9.90
N ALA A 109 -2.78 5.40 8.89
CA ALA A 109 -1.32 5.33 8.83
C ALA A 109 -0.74 5.95 7.55
N SER A 110 0.41 6.61 7.66
CA SER A 110 1.09 7.22 6.51
C SER A 110 1.74 6.21 5.56
N ASP A 111 1.94 4.97 6.01
CA ASP A 111 2.47 3.85 5.24
C ASP A 111 1.36 2.87 4.80
N ALA A 112 0.10 3.30 4.86
CA ALA A 112 -1.03 2.52 4.39
C ALA A 112 -0.88 2.18 2.90
N PHE A 113 -1.36 1.01 2.53
CA PHE A 113 -1.45 0.59 1.14
C PHE A 113 -2.79 -0.10 0.87
N ILE A 114 -3.13 -0.22 -0.39
CA ILE A 114 -4.32 -0.93 -0.85
C ILE A 114 -3.88 -2.23 -1.52
N THR A 115 -4.56 -3.32 -1.20
CA THR A 115 -4.41 -4.59 -1.91
C THR A 115 -5.77 -5.18 -2.24
N ARG A 116 -5.81 -6.14 -3.17
CA ARG A 116 -7.04 -6.83 -3.53
C ARG A 116 -7.28 -8.01 -2.59
N ALA A 117 -8.53 -8.17 -2.15
CA ALA A 117 -8.95 -9.37 -1.42
C ALA A 117 -8.91 -10.59 -2.35
N PHE A 118 -8.30 -11.65 -1.86
CA PHE A 118 -8.21 -12.95 -2.53
C PHE A 118 -9.51 -13.75 -2.34
N PRO A 119 -9.68 -14.89 -3.08
CA PRO A 119 -10.92 -15.68 -3.06
C PRO A 119 -11.41 -16.10 -1.68
N GLU A 120 -10.53 -16.06 -0.70
CA GLU A 120 -10.82 -16.48 0.66
C GLU A 120 -11.36 -15.35 1.55
N GLY A 121 -11.85 -14.25 1.08
CA GLY A 121 -12.42 -13.14 1.87
C GLY A 121 -12.63 -13.43 3.38
N CYS A 122 -13.11 -12.49 4.11
CA CYS A 122 -13.51 -12.70 5.50
C CYS A 122 -14.92 -12.16 5.68
N ALA A 123 -15.91 -13.04 5.64
CA ALA A 123 -17.30 -12.65 5.75
C ALA A 123 -17.60 -11.92 7.07
N GLU A 124 -16.96 -12.31 8.17
CA GLU A 124 -17.10 -11.69 9.49
C GLU A 124 -16.56 -10.24 9.50
N ALA A 125 -15.55 -9.96 8.69
CA ALA A 125 -15.03 -8.60 8.49
C ALA A 125 -15.72 -7.88 7.31
N GLY A 126 -16.74 -8.49 6.69
CA GLY A 126 -17.44 -7.94 5.54
C GLY A 126 -16.63 -7.91 4.25
N VAL A 127 -15.53 -8.67 4.19
CA VAL A 127 -14.62 -8.75 3.03
C VAL A 127 -15.08 -9.84 2.07
N LEU A 128 -15.27 -9.48 0.81
CA LEU A 128 -15.57 -10.41 -0.28
C LEU A 128 -14.41 -10.46 -1.28
N GLU A 129 -14.38 -11.52 -2.08
CA GLU A 129 -13.43 -11.63 -3.19
C GLU A 129 -13.51 -10.40 -4.11
N GLY A 130 -12.34 -9.89 -4.48
CA GLY A 130 -12.21 -8.74 -5.37
C GLY A 130 -12.32 -7.38 -4.70
N ASP A 131 -12.69 -7.30 -3.42
CA ASP A 131 -12.66 -6.04 -2.67
C ASP A 131 -11.24 -5.45 -2.62
N LEU A 132 -11.16 -4.14 -2.52
CA LEU A 132 -9.92 -3.44 -2.22
C LEU A 132 -9.82 -3.21 -0.72
N LEU A 133 -8.74 -3.67 -0.14
CA LEU A 133 -8.44 -3.61 1.29
C LEU A 133 -7.49 -2.46 1.56
N ILE A 134 -7.85 -1.56 2.46
CA ILE A 134 -6.93 -0.56 3.01
C ILE A 134 -6.19 -1.23 4.16
N VAL A 135 -4.88 -1.35 4.06
CA VAL A 135 -4.02 -2.03 5.03
C VAL A 135 -3.13 -1.01 5.70
N ASN A 136 -3.06 -1.04 7.03
CA ASN A 136 -2.24 -0.17 7.87
C ASN A 136 -1.10 -0.98 8.52
N PRO A 137 0.13 -0.98 7.96
CA PRO A 137 1.24 -1.80 8.44
C PRO A 137 1.75 -1.41 9.82
N SER A 138 1.83 -0.11 10.09
CA SER A 138 2.38 0.43 11.34
C SER A 138 1.38 0.44 12.50
N GLU A 139 0.10 0.12 12.24
CA GLU A 139 -0.91 0.09 13.28
C GLU A 139 -0.72 -1.12 14.20
N ARG A 140 -0.71 -0.88 15.51
CA ARG A 140 -0.64 -1.94 16.49
C ARG A 140 -1.95 -2.71 16.54
N ALA A 141 -1.90 -3.96 16.12
CA ALA A 141 -3.03 -4.87 16.21
C ALA A 141 -3.44 -5.17 17.65
N ARG A 142 -4.74 -5.15 17.92
CA ARG A 142 -5.39 -5.46 19.18
C ARG A 142 -6.30 -6.67 19.00
N ASP A 143 -6.67 -7.30 20.11
CA ASP A 143 -7.65 -8.39 20.08
C ASP A 143 -8.97 -7.90 19.48
N GLY A 144 -9.46 -8.64 18.50
CA GLY A 144 -10.66 -8.31 17.74
C GLY A 144 -10.41 -7.54 16.43
N ASP A 145 -9.21 -6.98 16.22
CA ASP A 145 -8.89 -6.36 14.94
C ASP A 145 -8.83 -7.41 13.81
N ALA A 146 -9.22 -7.01 12.61
CA ALA A 146 -9.01 -7.82 11.43
C ALA A 146 -7.58 -7.58 10.91
N LEU A 147 -6.81 -8.67 10.81
CA LEU A 147 -5.47 -8.65 10.22
C LEU A 147 -5.52 -9.07 8.76
N VAL A 148 -4.71 -8.41 7.97
CA VAL A 148 -4.28 -8.91 6.66
C VAL A 148 -2.93 -9.60 6.88
N VAL A 149 -2.89 -10.91 6.67
CA VAL A 149 -1.74 -11.75 7.02
C VAL A 149 -1.44 -12.73 5.89
N ARG A 150 -0.16 -12.89 5.56
CA ARG A 150 0.32 -13.96 4.70
C ARG A 150 0.63 -15.17 5.56
N VAL A 151 0.07 -16.32 5.21
CA VAL A 151 0.36 -17.62 5.85
C VAL A 151 0.72 -18.62 4.74
N GLY A 152 1.93 -19.12 4.76
CA GLY A 152 2.49 -19.86 3.63
C GLY A 152 2.48 -18.98 2.37
N GLY A 153 1.84 -19.38 1.30
CA GLY A 153 1.66 -18.58 0.08
C GLY A 153 0.34 -17.82 -0.01
N ALA A 154 -0.57 -17.97 0.96
CA ALA A 154 -1.91 -17.40 0.93
C ALA A 154 -1.99 -16.11 1.74
N ILE A 155 -2.79 -15.13 1.26
CA ILE A 155 -3.15 -13.93 2.00
C ILE A 155 -4.55 -14.11 2.57
N LEU A 156 -4.64 -13.96 3.86
CA LEU A 156 -5.86 -14.14 4.63
C LEU A 156 -6.24 -12.83 5.29
N VAL A 157 -7.54 -12.61 5.44
CA VAL A 157 -8.11 -11.56 6.31
C VAL A 157 -8.84 -12.27 7.45
N ARG A 158 -8.41 -12.09 8.68
CA ARG A 158 -8.95 -12.78 9.85
C ARG A 158 -8.96 -11.89 11.07
N GLY A 159 -9.99 -12.02 11.89
CA GLY A 159 -9.96 -11.50 13.25
C GLY A 159 -8.78 -12.09 14.03
N MET A 160 -8.18 -11.30 14.89
CA MET A 160 -6.99 -11.68 15.64
C MET A 160 -7.26 -11.74 17.14
N GLN A 161 -6.62 -12.71 17.80
CA GLN A 161 -6.48 -12.78 19.25
C GLN A 161 -5.01 -13.07 19.60
N ARG A 162 -4.48 -12.34 20.57
CA ARG A 162 -3.11 -12.58 21.04
C ARG A 162 -3.09 -13.62 22.15
N LEU A 163 -2.26 -14.63 22.00
CA LEU A 163 -2.05 -15.71 22.98
C LEU A 163 -0.58 -15.74 23.42
N GLY A 164 -0.19 -14.82 24.30
CA GLY A 164 1.21 -14.67 24.71
C GLY A 164 2.11 -14.27 23.54
N SER A 165 3.05 -15.15 23.14
CA SER A 165 3.91 -14.97 21.97
C SER A 165 3.24 -15.38 20.65
N ASN A 166 2.10 -16.07 20.71
CA ASN A 166 1.39 -16.58 19.55
C ASN A 166 0.27 -15.63 19.14
N ILE A 167 -0.13 -15.74 17.88
CA ILE A 167 -1.32 -15.09 17.32
C ILE A 167 -2.32 -16.18 16.94
N ARG A 168 -3.56 -16.03 17.37
CA ARG A 168 -4.65 -16.87 16.91
C ARG A 168 -5.48 -16.07 15.90
N LEU A 169 -5.55 -16.57 14.70
CA LEU A 169 -6.46 -16.10 13.66
C LEU A 169 -7.81 -16.78 13.88
N MET A 170 -8.85 -15.98 14.04
CA MET A 170 -10.19 -16.47 14.35
C MET A 170 -10.79 -17.27 13.20
N PRO A 171 -11.73 -18.18 13.47
CA PRO A 171 -12.47 -18.88 12.43
C PRO A 171 -13.13 -17.89 11.46
N SER A 172 -13.36 -18.29 10.22
CA SER A 172 -14.13 -17.50 9.25
C SER A 172 -14.91 -18.43 8.33
N GLY A 173 -16.23 -18.30 8.33
CA GLY A 173 -17.11 -19.23 7.65
C GLY A 173 -16.87 -20.66 8.16
N ASP A 174 -16.69 -21.61 7.22
CA ASP A 174 -16.42 -23.02 7.51
C ASP A 174 -14.95 -23.32 7.86
N ARG A 175 -14.10 -22.29 7.97
CA ARG A 175 -12.67 -22.45 8.20
C ARG A 175 -12.34 -22.34 9.68
N GLU A 176 -11.54 -23.27 10.16
CA GLU A 176 -11.09 -23.31 11.55
C GLU A 176 -10.14 -22.15 11.90
N ALA A 177 -9.95 -21.93 13.21
CA ALA A 177 -8.94 -21.02 13.71
C ALA A 177 -7.54 -21.52 13.38
N ILE A 178 -6.61 -20.61 13.13
CA ILE A 178 -5.20 -20.89 12.87
C ILE A 178 -4.38 -20.30 14.01
N GLU A 179 -3.58 -21.11 14.70
CA GLU A 179 -2.61 -20.62 15.68
C GLU A 179 -1.24 -20.49 15.00
N LEU A 180 -0.62 -19.33 15.15
CA LEU A 180 0.67 -18.99 14.55
C LEU A 180 1.66 -18.64 15.67
N GLY A 181 2.72 -19.40 15.75
CA GLY A 181 3.83 -19.21 16.66
C GLY A 181 5.01 -18.46 16.00
N PRO A 182 6.05 -18.12 16.80
CA PRO A 182 7.20 -17.36 16.29
C PRO A 182 8.03 -18.05 15.21
N HIS A 183 7.84 -19.36 15.00
CA HIS A 183 8.60 -20.17 14.04
C HIS A 183 7.79 -20.58 12.80
N ASP A 184 6.52 -20.18 12.75
CA ASP A 184 5.67 -20.47 11.60
C ASP A 184 5.95 -19.49 10.45
N ASP A 185 5.75 -19.97 9.21
CA ASP A 185 5.90 -19.11 8.01
C ASP A 185 4.67 -18.23 7.84
N TYR A 186 4.71 -17.06 8.46
CA TYR A 186 3.71 -16.03 8.27
C TYR A 186 4.31 -14.63 8.30
N ALA A 187 3.59 -13.68 7.73
CA ALA A 187 3.91 -12.26 7.82
C ALA A 187 2.62 -11.44 8.01
N VAL A 188 2.57 -10.64 9.07
CA VAL A 188 1.49 -9.68 9.27
C VAL A 188 1.74 -8.50 8.32
N LEU A 189 0.85 -8.30 7.35
CA LEU A 189 0.93 -7.20 6.40
C LEU A 189 0.41 -5.90 7.02
N GLY A 190 -0.54 -5.99 7.94
CA GLY A 190 -1.07 -4.87 8.69
C GLY A 190 -2.48 -5.13 9.23
N VAL A 191 -3.03 -4.12 9.88
CA VAL A 191 -4.42 -4.08 10.32
C VAL A 191 -5.30 -3.62 9.16
N LEU A 192 -6.45 -4.29 8.98
CA LEU A 192 -7.45 -3.85 8.01
C LEU A 192 -8.05 -2.52 8.45
N GLY A 193 -7.81 -1.46 7.71
CA GLY A 193 -8.35 -0.11 7.96
C GLY A 193 -9.71 0.13 7.32
N GLY A 194 -9.99 -0.55 6.22
CA GLY A 194 -11.25 -0.40 5.50
C GLY A 194 -11.35 -1.28 4.27
N VAL A 195 -12.55 -1.31 3.70
CA VAL A 195 -12.87 -2.08 2.50
C VAL A 195 -13.52 -1.15 1.49
N ILE A 196 -13.04 -1.18 0.24
CA ILE A 196 -13.64 -0.47 -0.88
C ILE A 196 -14.18 -1.52 -1.83
N ARG A 197 -15.48 -1.46 -2.12
CA ARG A 197 -16.16 -2.33 -3.08
C ARG A 197 -16.73 -1.51 -4.21
N SER A 198 -16.36 -1.85 -5.44
CA SER A 198 -16.96 -1.29 -6.64
C SER A 198 -17.93 -2.30 -7.24
N ASN A 199 -19.16 -1.88 -7.48
CA ASN A 199 -20.16 -2.68 -8.20
C ASN A 199 -20.06 -2.51 -9.72
N THR A 200 -19.17 -1.64 -10.21
CA THR A 200 -18.87 -1.53 -11.64
C THR A 200 -17.88 -2.63 -12.03
N ARG A 201 -18.16 -3.35 -13.11
CA ARG A 201 -17.17 -4.19 -13.80
C ARG A 201 -16.06 -3.24 -14.28
N SER A 202 -15.01 -3.09 -13.50
CA SER A 202 -13.83 -2.37 -13.94
C SER A 202 -13.07 -3.26 -14.92
N GLU A 203 -12.51 -2.68 -15.96
CA GLU A 203 -11.65 -3.33 -16.95
C GLU A 203 -10.37 -3.95 -16.32
N PHE A 204 -10.14 -3.73 -15.03
CA PHE A 204 -9.10 -4.35 -14.22
C PHE A 204 -9.18 -5.90 -14.13
N SER A 205 -10.29 -6.51 -14.56
CA SER A 205 -10.45 -7.97 -14.49
C SER A 205 -9.83 -8.73 -15.64
N SER A 206 -9.41 -8.08 -16.73
CA SER A 206 -9.02 -8.79 -17.97
C SER A 206 -7.54 -9.21 -18.00
N GLU A 207 -6.66 -8.57 -17.27
CA GLU A 207 -5.23 -8.91 -17.32
C GLU A 207 -4.83 -10.01 -16.32
N PHE A 208 -5.58 -10.18 -15.23
CA PHE A 208 -5.27 -11.19 -14.21
C PHE A 208 -5.68 -12.62 -14.58
N SER A 209 -6.63 -12.80 -15.52
CA SER A 209 -7.10 -14.14 -15.90
C SER A 209 -6.22 -14.84 -16.93
N SER A 210 -5.30 -14.14 -17.60
CA SER A 210 -4.48 -14.71 -18.67
C SER A 210 -3.18 -15.38 -18.19
N GLU A 211 -2.72 -15.10 -16.97
CA GLU A 211 -1.46 -15.66 -16.47
C GLU A 211 -1.61 -16.98 -15.69
N PHE A 212 -2.84 -17.35 -15.29
CA PHE A 212 -3.08 -18.60 -14.54
C PHE A 212 -3.65 -19.74 -15.39
N SER A 213 -3.73 -19.61 -16.72
CA SER A 213 -4.25 -20.68 -17.61
C SER A 213 -3.19 -21.38 -18.45
N SER A 214 -1.91 -21.23 -18.12
CA SER A 214 -0.83 -21.97 -18.80
C SER A 214 0.13 -22.60 -17.78
N GLU A 215 -0.33 -23.71 -17.17
CA GLU A 215 0.47 -24.90 -16.82
C GLU A 215 -0.46 -26.09 -16.61
#